data_5a7a0a2bfb386b8377e4c9f405525c51
#
_entry.id   5a7a0a2bfb386b8377e4c9f405525c51
#
_cell.length_a   1.000
_cell.length_b   1.000
_cell.length_c   1.000
_cell.angle_alpha   90.00
_cell.angle_beta   90.00
_cell.angle_gamma   90.00
#
_symmetry.space_group_name_H-M   'P 1'
#
loop_
_entity.id
_entity.type
_entity.pdbx_description
1 polymer ?
#
loop_
_entity_poly.entity_id
_entity_poly.type
_entity_poly.pdbx_seq_one_letter_code
_entity_poly.pdbx_strand_id
1 'polypeptide(L)'
;MIRKKRFYLMLSILLLCIAPSFLHGSEAHFWHNKERKLNYTPEGEEFVSINGKNRFTRAIYGTNTGFRFETSDYPEFGLYMPNLGGSIYLAISTPQGSKWINQLENIESRFKSGQRSYIITDKQLLGKGTLKIDAVALANADGLVLKYETSHFPEGCKLIWIYGGASHKRFNREGDIGVDPKDCF
;
A
#
# COMPACT_ATOMS: atom_id res chain seq x y z
N MET A 1 -52.92 48.62 -11.16
CA MET A 1 -52.35 48.15 -9.91
C MET A 1 -52.36 46.57 -9.76
N ILE A 2 -53.30 45.88 -10.37
CA ILE A 2 -53.48 44.41 -10.27
C ILE A 2 -52.40 43.62 -11.05
N ARG A 3 -51.89 44.13 -12.17
CA ARG A 3 -50.87 43.43 -12.98
C ARG A 3 -49.50 43.28 -12.32
N LYS A 4 -49.07 44.26 -11.51
CA LYS A 4 -47.81 44.22 -10.79
C LYS A 4 -47.82 43.20 -9.65
N LYS A 5 -48.94 43.04 -8.91
CA LYS A 5 -49.06 42.03 -7.85
C LYS A 5 -48.98 40.59 -8.37
N ARG A 6 -49.52 40.29 -9.57
CA ARG A 6 -49.43 38.95 -10.19
C ARG A 6 -48.03 38.62 -10.67
N PHE A 7 -47.26 39.65 -11.08
CA PHE A 7 -45.87 39.45 -11.49
C PHE A 7 -44.97 39.08 -10.31
N TYR A 8 -45.11 39.77 -9.18
CA TYR A 8 -44.36 39.43 -7.96
C TYR A 8 -44.76 38.08 -7.36
N LEU A 9 -46.02 37.66 -7.46
CA LEU A 9 -46.47 36.35 -7.02
C LEU A 9 -45.86 35.23 -7.90
N MET A 10 -45.82 35.42 -9.21
CA MET A 10 -45.17 34.47 -10.10
C MET A 10 -43.65 34.39 -9.91
N LEU A 11 -43.00 35.54 -9.65
CA LEU A 11 -41.57 35.58 -9.37
C LEU A 11 -41.23 34.90 -8.04
N SER A 12 -42.09 35.06 -7.01
CA SER A 12 -41.91 34.37 -5.72
C SER A 12 -42.11 32.86 -5.82
N ILE A 13 -43.06 32.42 -6.64
CA ILE A 13 -43.27 30.98 -6.89
C ILE A 13 -42.10 30.37 -7.69
N LEU A 14 -41.55 31.12 -8.66
CA LEU A 14 -40.37 30.68 -9.42
C LEU A 14 -39.13 30.62 -8.54
N LEU A 15 -38.94 31.53 -7.58
CA LEU A 15 -37.84 31.44 -6.62
C LEU A 15 -37.99 30.27 -5.62
N LEU A 16 -39.21 29.89 -5.27
CA LEU A 16 -39.45 28.70 -4.43
C LEU A 16 -39.17 27.40 -5.15
N CYS A 17 -39.31 27.35 -6.49
CA CYS A 17 -38.97 26.16 -7.27
C CYS A 17 -37.47 26.00 -7.56
N ILE A 18 -36.66 27.02 -7.26
CA ILE A 18 -35.19 26.99 -7.33
C ILE A 18 -34.58 26.75 -5.95
N ALA A 19 -35.39 26.35 -4.96
CA ALA A 19 -34.83 25.86 -3.71
C ALA A 19 -33.99 24.61 -4.01
N PRO A 20 -32.71 24.64 -3.64
CA PRO A 20 -31.77 23.66 -4.14
C PRO A 20 -32.10 22.28 -3.57
N SER A 21 -32.21 21.33 -4.46
CA SER A 21 -32.12 19.89 -4.17
C SER A 21 -30.73 19.51 -3.59
N PHE A 22 -30.12 20.40 -2.83
CA PHE A 22 -28.75 20.28 -2.30
C PHE A 22 -28.68 19.81 -0.86
N LEU A 23 -29.72 19.12 -0.37
CA LEU A 23 -29.67 18.55 0.99
C LEU A 23 -30.22 17.14 1.02
N HIS A 24 -29.89 16.32 0.02
CA HIS A 24 -29.72 14.91 0.27
C HIS A 24 -28.19 14.70 0.38
N GLY A 25 -27.66 15.02 1.52
CA GLY A 25 -26.46 14.37 1.97
C GLY A 25 -26.81 12.88 1.92
N SER A 26 -26.23 12.12 0.99
CA SER A 26 -26.32 10.67 1.03
C SER A 26 -25.85 10.30 2.43
N GLU A 27 -26.76 9.80 3.27
CA GLU A 27 -26.34 9.14 4.49
C GLU A 27 -25.29 8.13 4.07
N ALA A 28 -24.06 8.33 4.53
CA ALA A 28 -22.97 7.44 4.20
C ALA A 28 -23.35 6.07 4.77
N HIS A 29 -23.84 5.17 3.92
CA HIS A 29 -24.15 3.81 4.30
C HIS A 29 -22.85 3.08 4.60
N PHE A 30 -22.46 3.09 5.87
CA PHE A 30 -21.33 2.31 6.34
C PHE A 30 -21.73 0.83 6.34
N TRP A 31 -20.90 -0.02 5.75
CA TRP A 31 -21.08 -1.45 5.83
C TRP A 31 -21.03 -1.90 7.30
N HIS A 32 -22.06 -2.60 7.76
CA HIS A 32 -22.31 -2.93 9.18
C HIS A 32 -22.45 -1.70 10.10
N ASN A 33 -22.93 -0.55 9.62
CA ASN A 33 -23.12 0.69 10.39
C ASN A 33 -21.88 1.14 11.18
N LYS A 34 -20.69 0.83 10.67
CA LYS A 34 -19.42 1.22 11.26
C LYS A 34 -18.61 2.07 10.29
N GLU A 35 -18.22 3.23 10.72
CA GLU A 35 -17.20 4.00 10.01
C GLU A 35 -15.88 3.23 10.03
N ARG A 36 -15.29 3.02 8.85
CA ARG A 36 -13.97 2.41 8.71
C ARG A 36 -12.95 3.47 8.39
N LYS A 37 -11.89 3.52 9.16
CA LYS A 37 -10.75 4.35 8.80
C LYS A 37 -10.15 3.82 7.50
N LEU A 38 -10.10 4.68 6.48
CA LEU A 38 -9.41 4.35 5.24
C LEU A 38 -7.90 4.38 5.50
N ASN A 39 -7.24 3.26 5.23
CA ASN A 39 -5.79 3.16 5.34
C ASN A 39 -5.09 3.51 4.02
N TYR A 40 -5.85 3.62 2.93
CA TYR A 40 -5.34 3.87 1.59
C TYR A 40 -6.10 5.01 0.96
N THR A 41 -5.36 5.96 0.41
CA THR A 41 -5.90 7.11 -0.33
C THR A 41 -5.64 6.91 -1.82
N PRO A 42 -6.65 7.02 -2.69
CA PRO A 42 -6.43 6.98 -4.13
C PRO A 42 -5.70 8.26 -4.60
N GLU A 43 -4.62 8.09 -5.35
CA GLU A 43 -3.86 9.15 -5.99
C GLU A 43 -3.56 8.76 -7.44
N GLY A 44 -4.32 9.31 -8.39
CA GLY A 44 -4.24 8.92 -9.80
C GLY A 44 -4.58 7.43 -9.98
N GLU A 45 -3.62 6.65 -10.50
CA GLU A 45 -3.77 5.20 -10.70
C GLU A 45 -3.28 4.37 -9.52
N GLU A 46 -2.87 5.00 -8.42
CA GLU A 46 -2.27 4.34 -7.28
C GLU A 46 -3.14 4.45 -6.02
N PHE A 47 -2.98 3.49 -5.13
CA PHE A 47 -3.46 3.55 -3.76
C PHE A 47 -2.27 3.75 -2.83
N VAL A 48 -2.31 4.84 -2.07
CA VAL A 48 -1.21 5.28 -1.19
C VAL A 48 -1.55 5.05 0.27
N SER A 49 -0.60 4.54 1.04
CA SER A 49 -0.68 4.43 2.49
C SER A 49 0.61 4.97 3.11
N ILE A 50 0.50 5.76 4.16
CA ILE A 50 1.64 6.31 4.90
C ILE A 50 1.69 5.65 6.27
N ASN A 51 2.85 5.07 6.61
CA ASN A 51 3.09 4.39 7.89
C ASN A 51 2.03 3.33 8.23
N GLY A 52 1.48 2.68 7.21
CA GLY A 52 0.58 1.55 7.37
C GLY A 52 1.30 0.37 8.06
N LYS A 53 0.52 -0.46 8.76
CA LYS A 53 1.05 -1.57 9.56
C LYS A 53 0.48 -2.93 9.18
N ASN A 54 -0.30 -2.97 8.09
CA ASN A 54 -0.90 -4.23 7.65
C ASN A 54 0.11 -5.05 6.86
N ARG A 55 0.21 -6.32 7.23
CA ARG A 55 1.03 -7.29 6.52
C ARG A 55 0.23 -7.97 5.42
N PHE A 56 0.91 -8.37 4.35
CA PHE A 56 0.37 -9.19 3.26
C PHE A 56 -0.96 -8.65 2.70
N THR A 57 -0.96 -7.38 2.33
CA THR A 57 -2.18 -6.67 1.90
C THR A 57 -2.49 -6.82 0.43
N ARG A 58 -1.51 -7.17 -0.39
CA ARG A 58 -1.66 -7.33 -1.85
C ARG A 58 -0.75 -8.42 -2.38
N ALA A 59 -1.35 -9.35 -3.11
CA ALA A 59 -0.64 -10.33 -3.92
C ALA A 59 -0.31 -9.76 -5.30
N ILE A 60 0.89 -10.06 -5.78
CA ILE A 60 1.32 -9.73 -7.13
C ILE A 60 1.72 -11.04 -7.81
N TYR A 61 1.10 -11.30 -8.95
CA TYR A 61 1.24 -12.54 -9.70
C TYR A 61 2.13 -12.35 -10.92
N GLY A 62 2.92 -13.39 -11.25
CA GLY A 62 3.47 -13.57 -12.57
C GLY A 62 2.36 -13.94 -13.57
N THR A 63 2.50 -13.61 -14.85
CA THR A 63 1.42 -13.80 -15.83
C THR A 63 1.20 -15.25 -16.23
N ASN A 64 2.27 -16.06 -16.31
CA ASN A 64 2.21 -17.42 -16.87
C ASN A 64 2.84 -18.49 -15.94
N THR A 65 2.90 -18.20 -14.63
CA THR A 65 3.52 -19.10 -13.66
C THR A 65 2.62 -19.25 -12.42
N GLY A 66 2.87 -20.27 -11.61
CA GLY A 66 2.23 -20.45 -10.31
C GLY A 66 2.78 -19.53 -9.21
N PHE A 67 3.79 -18.74 -9.53
CA PHE A 67 4.44 -17.85 -8.59
C PHE A 67 3.59 -16.62 -8.28
N ARG A 68 3.57 -16.27 -7.03
CA ARG A 68 3.13 -14.94 -6.54
C ARG A 68 4.01 -14.48 -5.39
N PHE A 69 4.02 -13.20 -5.17
CA PHE A 69 4.56 -12.66 -3.92
C PHE A 69 3.55 -11.72 -3.26
N GLU A 70 3.56 -11.73 -1.96
CA GLU A 70 2.72 -10.89 -1.14
C GLU A 70 3.50 -9.67 -0.68
N THR A 71 2.81 -8.55 -0.61
CA THR A 71 3.37 -7.28 -0.16
C THR A 71 2.61 -6.73 1.03
N SER A 72 3.30 -5.97 1.86
CA SER A 72 2.78 -5.30 3.05
C SER A 72 2.71 -3.78 2.87
N ASP A 73 2.21 -3.08 3.87
CA ASP A 73 2.28 -1.62 3.92
C ASP A 73 3.72 -1.11 4.10
N TYR A 74 4.63 -1.96 4.51
CA TYR A 74 6.09 -1.74 4.56
C TYR A 74 6.81 -2.82 3.73
N PRO A 75 8.07 -2.58 3.30
CA PRO A 75 8.79 -3.49 2.45
C PRO A 75 9.17 -4.81 3.13
N GLU A 76 8.25 -5.75 3.11
CA GLU A 76 8.49 -7.17 3.33
C GLU A 76 7.77 -7.95 2.23
N PHE A 77 8.32 -9.09 1.84
CA PHE A 77 7.80 -9.84 0.71
C PHE A 77 7.70 -11.32 1.07
N GLY A 78 6.48 -11.85 1.05
CA GLY A 78 6.23 -13.28 1.17
C GLY A 78 6.21 -13.91 -0.22
N LEU A 79 7.01 -14.92 -0.46
CA LEU A 79 7.12 -15.63 -1.73
C LEU A 79 6.35 -16.93 -1.66
N TYR A 80 5.62 -17.25 -2.73
CA TYR A 80 4.84 -18.47 -2.82
C TYR A 80 4.98 -19.14 -4.18
N MET A 81 5.27 -20.44 -4.12
CA MET A 81 5.08 -21.41 -5.19
C MET A 81 4.47 -22.67 -4.58
N PRO A 82 3.83 -23.55 -5.35
CA PRO A 82 3.37 -24.84 -4.84
C PRO A 82 4.51 -25.61 -4.15
N ASN A 83 4.34 -25.95 -2.89
CA ASN A 83 5.32 -26.64 -2.02
C ASN A 83 6.63 -25.89 -1.74
N LEU A 84 6.72 -24.61 -2.09
CA LEU A 84 7.86 -23.76 -1.83
C LEU A 84 7.39 -22.41 -1.35
N GLY A 85 8.14 -21.78 -0.47
CA GLY A 85 7.84 -20.45 0.02
C GLY A 85 9.07 -19.78 0.62
N GLY A 86 8.91 -18.53 1.00
CA GLY A 86 9.98 -17.80 1.66
C GLY A 86 9.54 -16.38 1.99
N SER A 87 10.39 -15.70 2.73
CA SER A 87 10.17 -14.29 3.09
C SER A 87 11.44 -13.52 2.88
N ILE A 88 11.29 -12.29 2.38
CA ILE A 88 12.38 -11.31 2.27
C ILE A 88 12.11 -10.20 3.26
N TYR A 89 13.08 -9.96 4.15
CA TYR A 89 13.10 -8.84 5.07
C TYR A 89 14.27 -7.91 4.75
N LEU A 90 14.08 -6.64 5.03
CA LEU A 90 15.06 -5.62 4.76
C LEU A 90 15.45 -4.85 6.03
N ALA A 91 16.71 -4.47 6.11
CA ALA A 91 17.22 -3.60 7.15
C ALA A 91 18.18 -2.56 6.58
N ILE A 92 18.32 -1.43 7.26
CA ILE A 92 19.33 -0.41 6.97
C ILE A 92 20.32 -0.39 8.12
N SER A 93 21.60 -0.35 7.76
CA SER A 93 22.69 -0.18 8.69
C SER A 93 23.56 1.00 8.27
N THR A 94 23.87 1.86 9.23
CA THR A 94 24.73 3.03 9.08
C THR A 94 25.73 3.05 10.25
N PRO A 95 26.77 3.90 10.23
CA PRO A 95 27.63 4.10 11.39
C PRO A 95 26.90 4.55 12.66
N GLN A 96 25.69 5.13 12.52
CA GLN A 96 24.86 5.60 13.64
C GLN A 96 23.96 4.53 14.23
N GLY A 97 23.83 3.37 13.58
CA GLY A 97 22.99 2.27 14.03
C GLY A 97 22.30 1.51 12.91
N SER A 98 21.47 0.56 13.30
CA SER A 98 20.72 -0.28 12.36
C SER A 98 19.27 -0.39 12.77
N LYS A 99 18.38 -0.43 11.80
CA LYS A 99 16.94 -0.67 11.97
C LYS A 99 16.41 -1.62 10.91
N TRP A 100 15.46 -2.44 11.28
CA TRP A 100 14.59 -3.07 10.30
C TRP A 100 13.80 -2.02 9.54
N ILE A 101 13.50 -2.27 8.27
CA ILE A 101 12.83 -1.28 7.42
C ILE A 101 11.45 -0.88 7.96
N ASN A 102 10.73 -1.81 8.57
CA ASN A 102 9.43 -1.56 9.20
C ASN A 102 9.50 -0.72 10.50
N GLN A 103 10.70 -0.41 10.97
CA GLN A 103 10.97 0.46 12.13
C GLN A 103 11.42 1.86 11.73
N LEU A 104 11.55 2.15 10.45
CA LEU A 104 11.94 3.47 9.95
C LEU A 104 10.82 4.50 10.15
N GLU A 105 11.19 5.77 10.23
CA GLU A 105 10.29 6.86 10.65
C GLU A 105 9.12 7.06 9.68
N ASN A 106 9.39 7.00 8.38
CA ASN A 106 8.36 7.23 7.39
C ASN A 106 8.47 6.26 6.22
N ILE A 107 7.38 5.55 5.98
CA ILE A 107 7.22 4.60 4.89
C ILE A 107 5.93 4.93 4.15
N GLU A 108 6.09 5.50 2.97
CA GLU A 108 5.00 5.67 2.03
C GLU A 108 4.96 4.46 1.11
N SER A 109 3.83 3.75 1.07
CA SER A 109 3.63 2.61 0.19
C SER A 109 2.61 2.95 -0.88
N ARG A 110 2.91 2.62 -2.13
CA ARG A 110 2.09 2.85 -3.31
C ARG A 110 1.80 1.54 -4.01
N PHE A 111 0.56 1.29 -4.31
CA PHE A 111 0.10 0.11 -5.03
C PHE A 111 -0.64 0.52 -6.30
N LYS A 112 -0.24 -0.04 -7.41
CA LYS A 112 -1.05 -0.13 -8.63
C LYS A 112 -1.05 -1.57 -9.13
N SER A 113 -1.93 -1.90 -10.06
CA SER A 113 -2.02 -3.27 -10.59
C SER A 113 -0.65 -3.77 -11.08
N GLY A 114 -0.20 -4.90 -10.52
CA GLY A 114 1.07 -5.54 -10.88
C GLY A 114 2.34 -4.94 -10.28
N GLN A 115 2.25 -3.87 -9.49
CA GLN A 115 3.43 -3.22 -8.90
C GLN A 115 3.16 -2.73 -7.48
N ARG A 116 4.17 -2.86 -6.63
CA ARG A 116 4.25 -2.21 -5.33
C ARG A 116 5.49 -1.34 -5.25
N SER A 117 5.33 -0.11 -4.81
CA SER A 117 6.43 0.84 -4.61
C SER A 117 6.46 1.35 -3.18
N TYR A 118 7.65 1.70 -2.70
CA TYR A 118 7.85 2.28 -1.39
C TYR A 118 8.79 3.46 -1.48
N ILE A 119 8.49 4.53 -0.74
CA ILE A 119 9.37 5.69 -0.54
C ILE A 119 9.62 5.81 0.96
N ILE A 120 10.89 5.73 1.35
CA ILE A 120 11.28 5.54 2.74
C ILE A 120 12.27 6.61 3.14
N THR A 121 12.01 7.23 4.29
CA THR A 121 12.90 8.21 4.91
C THR A 121 13.02 7.94 6.41
N ASP A 122 14.18 8.28 6.98
CA ASP A 122 14.44 8.20 8.43
C ASP A 122 15.48 9.27 8.79
N LYS A 123 15.06 10.25 9.57
CA LYS A 123 15.94 11.37 9.93
C LYS A 123 17.16 10.92 10.71
N GLN A 124 17.01 9.91 11.56
CA GLN A 124 18.10 9.43 12.42
C GLN A 124 19.17 8.66 11.64
N LEU A 125 18.76 7.74 10.76
CA LEU A 125 19.69 6.88 10.03
C LEU A 125 20.05 7.41 8.65
N LEU A 126 19.10 8.01 7.95
CA LEU A 126 19.28 8.46 6.57
C LEU A 126 19.48 9.98 6.44
N GLY A 127 19.19 10.76 7.48
CA GLY A 127 19.26 12.21 7.43
C GLY A 127 18.31 12.79 6.37
N LYS A 128 18.86 13.28 5.25
CA LYS A 128 18.12 13.75 4.06
C LYS A 128 17.95 12.66 3.01
N GLY A 129 18.45 11.46 3.27
CA GLY A 129 18.45 10.35 2.33
C GLY A 129 17.05 9.76 2.13
N THR A 130 16.82 9.25 0.93
CA THR A 130 15.58 8.56 0.55
C THR A 130 15.93 7.23 -0.10
N LEU A 131 15.24 6.17 0.33
CA LEU A 131 15.26 4.87 -0.33
C LEU A 131 13.93 4.68 -1.05
N LYS A 132 13.98 4.41 -2.35
CA LYS A 132 12.85 3.94 -3.13
C LYS A 132 13.01 2.46 -3.45
N ILE A 133 11.94 1.69 -3.34
CA ILE A 133 11.89 0.27 -3.70
C ILE A 133 10.70 0.06 -4.62
N ASP A 134 10.93 -0.52 -5.80
CA ASP A 134 9.87 -0.98 -6.69
C ASP A 134 9.90 -2.51 -6.77
N ALA A 135 8.75 -3.15 -6.67
CA ALA A 135 8.58 -4.59 -6.71
C ALA A 135 7.58 -5.01 -7.78
N VAL A 136 7.98 -5.93 -8.65
CA VAL A 136 7.15 -6.51 -9.70
C VAL A 136 7.42 -8.01 -9.82
N ALA A 137 6.43 -8.80 -10.22
CA ALA A 137 6.62 -10.21 -10.57
C ALA A 137 7.21 -10.35 -11.98
N LEU A 138 7.99 -11.39 -12.20
CA LEU A 138 8.45 -11.76 -13.52
C LEU A 138 7.29 -12.33 -14.36
N ALA A 139 7.26 -11.98 -15.64
CA ALA A 139 6.18 -12.40 -16.54
C ALA A 139 6.25 -13.90 -16.91
N ASN A 140 7.45 -14.42 -17.13
CA ASN A 140 7.68 -15.75 -17.72
C ASN A 140 8.56 -16.65 -16.85
N ALA A 141 8.77 -16.30 -15.60
CA ALA A 141 9.56 -17.10 -14.66
C ALA A 141 9.01 -16.95 -13.24
N ASP A 142 9.25 -17.96 -12.41
CA ASP A 142 8.91 -17.90 -10.99
C ASP A 142 9.91 -16.98 -10.27
N GLY A 143 9.48 -15.77 -9.94
CA GLY A 143 10.35 -14.78 -9.29
C GLY A 143 9.81 -13.38 -9.30
N LEU A 144 10.54 -12.49 -8.63
CA LEU A 144 10.27 -11.07 -8.59
C LEU A 144 11.52 -10.25 -8.89
N VAL A 145 11.31 -9.02 -9.29
CA VAL A 145 12.36 -8.00 -9.38
C VAL A 145 12.11 -6.97 -8.28
N LEU A 146 13.15 -6.72 -7.48
CA LEU A 146 13.21 -5.60 -6.56
C LEU A 146 14.24 -4.60 -7.08
N LYS A 147 13.76 -3.41 -7.45
CA LYS A 147 14.62 -2.29 -7.86
C LYS A 147 14.80 -1.34 -6.69
N TYR A 148 16.03 -0.98 -6.38
CA TYR A 148 16.39 -0.04 -5.34
C TYR A 148 16.97 1.22 -5.94
N GLU A 149 16.48 2.37 -5.51
CA GLU A 149 17.04 3.69 -5.85
C GLU A 149 17.28 4.46 -4.56
N THR A 150 18.47 5.05 -4.43
CA THR A 150 18.85 5.83 -3.25
C THR A 150 19.21 7.25 -3.66
N SER A 151 18.85 8.22 -2.84
CA SER A 151 19.29 9.59 -2.99
C SER A 151 19.80 10.12 -1.65
N HIS A 152 20.89 10.89 -1.68
CA HIS A 152 21.51 11.54 -0.50
C HIS A 152 21.78 10.59 0.68
N PHE A 153 22.09 9.33 0.39
CA PHE A 153 22.44 8.37 1.44
C PHE A 153 23.72 8.79 2.15
N PRO A 154 23.79 8.65 3.49
CA PRO A 154 25.00 8.88 4.23
C PRO A 154 26.08 7.87 3.83
N GLU A 155 27.34 8.29 3.93
CA GLU A 155 28.47 7.40 3.69
C GLU A 155 28.44 6.20 4.64
N GLY A 156 28.82 5.03 4.16
CA GLY A 156 28.81 3.79 4.92
C GLY A 156 27.41 3.19 5.15
N CYS A 157 26.36 3.78 4.61
CA CYS A 157 25.00 3.20 4.66
C CYS A 157 24.94 1.91 3.84
N LYS A 158 24.34 0.86 4.42
CA LYS A 158 24.15 -0.45 3.79
C LYS A 158 22.68 -0.83 3.84
N LEU A 159 22.14 -1.27 2.71
CA LEU A 159 20.88 -2.00 2.64
C LEU A 159 21.19 -3.49 2.82
N ILE A 160 20.58 -4.10 3.82
CA ILE A 160 20.71 -5.52 4.13
C ILE A 160 19.39 -6.18 3.78
N TRP A 161 19.46 -7.27 3.06
CA TRP A 161 18.32 -8.11 2.80
C TRP A 161 18.58 -9.53 3.30
N ILE A 162 17.53 -10.14 3.84
CA ILE A 162 17.57 -11.47 4.42
C ILE A 162 16.46 -12.28 3.74
N TYR A 163 16.82 -13.43 3.24
CA TYR A 163 15.89 -14.40 2.70
C TYR A 163 15.86 -15.62 3.59
N GLY A 164 14.66 -16.01 4.04
CA GLY A 164 14.41 -17.29 4.68
C GLY A 164 13.36 -18.05 3.87
N GLY A 165 13.61 -19.31 3.60
CA GLY A 165 12.75 -20.14 2.77
C GLY A 165 12.39 -21.46 3.43
N ALA A 166 11.21 -22.00 3.05
CA ALA A 166 10.77 -23.34 3.39
C ALA A 166 10.42 -24.09 2.10
N SER A 167 10.91 -25.34 1.99
CA SER A 167 10.60 -26.23 0.89
C SER A 167 9.95 -27.51 1.42
N HIS A 168 9.11 -28.12 0.58
CA HIS A 168 8.37 -29.35 0.90
C HIS A 168 7.48 -29.26 2.14
N LYS A 169 7.15 -28.04 2.59
CA LYS A 169 6.24 -27.81 3.71
C LYS A 169 4.83 -27.62 3.20
N ARG A 170 3.90 -28.38 3.75
CA ARG A 170 2.49 -28.15 3.48
C ARG A 170 2.05 -26.95 4.30
N PHE A 171 1.55 -25.91 3.65
CA PHE A 171 0.89 -24.79 4.34
C PHE A 171 -0.43 -25.26 4.92
N ASN A 172 -0.73 -24.82 6.14
CA ASN A 172 -1.90 -25.30 6.89
C ASN A 172 -3.23 -24.84 6.33
N ARG A 173 -3.24 -23.81 5.49
CA ARG A 173 -4.43 -23.25 4.86
C ARG A 173 -4.20 -23.08 3.37
N GLU A 174 -5.16 -23.48 2.56
CA GLU A 174 -5.13 -23.16 1.14
C GLU A 174 -5.16 -21.63 0.96
N GLY A 175 -4.23 -21.11 0.20
CA GLY A 175 -4.06 -19.68 -0.01
C GLY A 175 -3.38 -18.94 1.13
N ASP A 176 -2.85 -19.65 2.12
CA ASP A 176 -1.98 -19.01 3.11
C ASP A 176 -0.75 -18.43 2.43
N ILE A 177 -0.58 -17.17 2.71
CA ILE A 177 0.34 -16.31 2.03
C ILE A 177 1.43 -15.96 3.01
N GLY A 178 2.63 -16.25 2.61
CA GLY A 178 3.77 -16.03 3.43
C GLY A 178 4.04 -17.24 4.34
N VAL A 179 5.28 -17.54 4.46
CA VAL A 179 5.79 -18.50 5.44
C VAL A 179 5.92 -17.74 6.74
N ASP A 180 5.30 -18.24 7.80
CA ASP A 180 5.47 -17.65 9.12
C ASP A 180 6.96 -17.50 9.44
N PRO A 181 7.41 -16.39 10.03
CA PRO A 181 8.82 -16.18 10.36
C PRO A 181 9.45 -17.35 11.11
N LYS A 182 8.72 -17.98 12.04
CA LYS A 182 9.14 -19.18 12.76
C LYS A 182 9.41 -20.40 11.91
N ASP A 183 8.92 -20.40 10.67
CA ASP A 183 9.08 -21.49 9.72
C ASP A 183 10.20 -21.25 8.69
N CYS A 184 10.69 -20.00 8.63
CA CYS A 184 11.71 -19.55 7.68
C CYS A 184 13.05 -19.19 8.32
N PHE A 185 13.09 -18.96 9.62
CA PHE A 185 14.26 -18.44 10.33
C PHE A 185 14.50 -19.21 11.61
#